data_86db6a7c271513680de9092496ada340
#
_entry.id   86db6a7c271513680de9092496ada340
#
_cell.length_a   1.000
_cell.length_b   1.000
_cell.length_c   1.000
_cell.angle_alpha   90.00
_cell.angle_beta   90.00
_cell.angle_gamma   90.00
#
_symmetry.space_group_name_H-M   'P 1'
#
loop_
_entity.id
_entity.type
_entity.pdbx_description
1 polymer ?
#
loop_
_entity_poly.entity_id
_entity_poly.type
_entity_poly.pdbx_seq_one_letter_code
_entity_poly.pdbx_strand_id
1 'polypeptide(L)'
;KGAMLTGWQNIAGNTYYFEESGSVEGKMNTGWQDISYKRYYFEKSGKNAGAMLTGWQTIGNNTYYLQVGGGTGERGKLYTGWRAMNNKVYYFQKGNADGNIGRMYTGWRTINDKVYYFQMGGGAGERGKMYTGWHTLGKNTHYFQIGGENGEKGQMYTGWRTMNNKVYYCQKGNGDGNIYKR
;
A
#
# COMPACT_ATOMS: atom_id res chain seq x y z
N LYS A 1 16.64 -41.25 -6.96
CA LYS A 1 17.48 -40.05 -6.75
C LYS A 1 16.57 -38.84 -6.92
N GLY A 2 16.52 -37.94 -5.93
CA GLY A 2 15.79 -36.68 -6.03
C GLY A 2 16.46 -35.70 -6.99
N ALA A 3 15.68 -35.03 -7.84
CA ALA A 3 16.17 -33.91 -8.65
C ALA A 3 16.14 -32.63 -7.85
N MET A 4 17.12 -31.75 -8.06
CA MET A 4 17.13 -30.39 -7.48
C MET A 4 16.01 -29.58 -8.11
N LEU A 5 15.26 -28.83 -7.28
CA LEU A 5 14.20 -27.96 -7.74
C LEU A 5 14.74 -26.57 -8.04
N THR A 6 14.23 -25.94 -9.12
CA THR A 6 14.51 -24.55 -9.50
C THR A 6 13.22 -23.83 -9.87
N GLY A 7 13.23 -22.51 -9.87
CA GLY A 7 12.08 -21.70 -10.20
C GLY A 7 10.93 -21.79 -9.18
N TRP A 8 9.73 -21.50 -9.65
CA TRP A 8 8.52 -21.54 -8.82
C TRP A 8 8.09 -22.97 -8.50
N GLN A 9 7.93 -23.26 -7.22
CA GLN A 9 7.52 -24.59 -6.73
C GLN A 9 6.36 -24.47 -5.74
N ASN A 10 5.40 -25.39 -5.81
CA ASN A 10 4.37 -25.55 -4.80
C ASN A 10 4.65 -26.81 -3.99
N ILE A 11 4.99 -26.64 -2.73
CA ILE A 11 5.37 -27.74 -1.83
C ILE A 11 4.47 -27.66 -0.60
N ALA A 12 3.71 -28.71 -0.35
CA ALA A 12 2.79 -28.82 0.80
C ALA A 12 1.84 -27.59 0.92
N GLY A 13 1.33 -27.10 -0.20
CA GLY A 13 0.39 -25.97 -0.25
C GLY A 13 1.02 -24.57 -0.15
N ASN A 14 2.32 -24.48 0.08
CA ASN A 14 3.07 -23.23 0.04
C ASN A 14 3.81 -23.05 -1.28
N THR A 15 3.94 -21.80 -1.72
CA THR A 15 4.70 -21.44 -2.92
C THR A 15 6.08 -20.97 -2.53
N TYR A 16 7.10 -21.51 -3.19
CA TYR A 16 8.52 -21.21 -3.01
C TYR A 16 9.15 -20.78 -4.32
N TYR A 17 10.28 -20.11 -4.25
CA TYR A 17 11.12 -19.86 -5.41
C TYR A 17 12.56 -20.27 -5.12
N PHE A 18 13.12 -21.06 -6.02
CA PHE A 18 14.51 -21.52 -5.98
C PHE A 18 15.25 -20.90 -7.16
N GLU A 19 16.49 -20.46 -6.93
CA GLU A 19 17.31 -19.87 -7.98
C GLU A 19 17.43 -20.81 -9.20
N GLU A 20 17.25 -20.24 -10.40
CA GLU A 20 17.15 -21.02 -11.63
C GLU A 20 18.51 -21.28 -12.29
N SER A 21 19.56 -20.53 -11.91
CA SER A 21 20.87 -20.61 -12.55
C SER A 21 21.99 -20.01 -11.72
N GLY A 22 23.22 -20.21 -12.16
CA GLY A 22 24.42 -19.62 -11.58
C GLY A 22 24.97 -20.40 -10.38
N SER A 23 25.86 -19.77 -9.63
CA SER A 23 26.54 -20.38 -8.46
C SER A 23 25.60 -20.69 -7.28
N VAL A 24 24.36 -20.21 -7.33
CA VAL A 24 23.33 -20.39 -6.30
C VAL A 24 22.12 -21.15 -6.82
N GLU A 25 22.22 -21.81 -7.98
CA GLU A 25 21.15 -22.64 -8.54
C GLU A 25 20.56 -23.60 -7.51
N GLY A 26 19.22 -23.69 -7.44
CA GLY A 26 18.51 -24.51 -6.45
C GLY A 26 18.46 -23.93 -5.04
N LYS A 27 19.07 -22.77 -4.78
CA LYS A 27 18.98 -22.10 -3.47
C LYS A 27 17.58 -21.51 -3.25
N MET A 28 16.95 -21.83 -2.12
CA MET A 28 15.65 -21.30 -1.72
C MET A 28 15.75 -19.79 -1.39
N ASN A 29 14.84 -18.99 -1.92
CA ASN A 29 14.75 -17.57 -1.63
C ASN A 29 14.00 -17.28 -0.33
N THR A 30 14.48 -16.24 0.39
CA THR A 30 13.84 -15.69 1.61
C THR A 30 13.91 -14.18 1.59
N GLY A 31 12.99 -13.51 2.31
CA GLY A 31 12.92 -12.05 2.37
C GLY A 31 12.41 -11.43 1.06
N TRP A 32 12.78 -10.17 0.82
CA TRP A 32 12.43 -9.47 -0.42
C TRP A 32 13.23 -10.00 -1.60
N GLN A 33 12.53 -10.31 -2.69
CA GLN A 33 13.12 -10.80 -3.94
C GLN A 33 12.47 -10.13 -5.15
N ASP A 34 13.28 -9.75 -6.12
CA ASP A 34 12.85 -9.25 -7.42
C ASP A 34 12.98 -10.37 -8.46
N ILE A 35 11.85 -10.90 -8.93
CA ILE A 35 11.78 -12.01 -9.89
C ILE A 35 10.99 -11.54 -11.10
N SER A 36 11.57 -11.59 -12.29
CA SER A 36 10.94 -11.15 -13.54
C SER A 36 10.29 -9.76 -13.44
N TYR A 37 11.04 -8.76 -12.94
CA TYR A 37 10.61 -7.36 -12.76
C TYR A 37 9.44 -7.16 -11.77
N LYS A 38 9.13 -8.15 -10.92
CA LYS A 38 8.12 -8.10 -9.88
C LYS A 38 8.74 -8.39 -8.54
N ARG A 39 8.31 -7.68 -7.50
CA ARG A 39 8.83 -7.85 -6.13
C ARG A 39 7.89 -8.74 -5.31
N TYR A 40 8.49 -9.68 -4.60
CA TYR A 40 7.85 -10.66 -3.72
C TYR A 40 8.49 -10.66 -2.34
N TYR A 41 7.80 -11.20 -1.37
CA TYR A 41 8.38 -11.47 -0.06
C TYR A 41 8.17 -12.92 0.34
N PHE A 42 9.24 -13.58 0.72
CA PHE A 42 9.27 -14.94 1.21
C PHE A 42 9.60 -14.94 2.71
N GLU A 43 8.93 -15.79 3.50
CA GLU A 43 9.17 -15.89 4.93
C GLU A 43 10.65 -16.11 5.23
N LYS A 44 11.22 -15.29 6.13
CA LYS A 44 12.67 -15.32 6.38
C LYS A 44 13.10 -16.52 7.23
N SER A 45 12.25 -16.96 8.15
CA SER A 45 12.63 -17.94 9.18
C SER A 45 11.41 -18.69 9.71
N GLY A 46 11.65 -19.66 10.58
CA GLY A 46 10.60 -20.45 11.20
C GLY A 46 10.15 -21.64 10.36
N LYS A 47 9.04 -22.26 10.73
CA LYS A 47 8.53 -23.49 10.11
C LYS A 47 8.23 -23.35 8.62
N ASN A 48 7.84 -22.13 8.21
CA ASN A 48 7.47 -21.81 6.83
C ASN A 48 8.54 -20.96 6.12
N ALA A 49 9.79 -21.01 6.56
CA ALA A 49 10.88 -20.28 5.89
C ALA A 49 10.87 -20.55 4.39
N GLY A 50 11.00 -19.51 3.57
CA GLY A 50 10.93 -19.57 2.11
C GLY A 50 9.51 -19.58 1.53
N ALA A 51 8.45 -19.70 2.33
CA ALA A 51 7.08 -19.61 1.81
C ALA A 51 6.75 -18.19 1.36
N MET A 52 6.21 -18.04 0.13
CA MET A 52 5.76 -16.76 -0.42
C MET A 52 4.58 -16.23 0.37
N LEU A 53 4.67 -14.97 0.82
CA LEU A 53 3.58 -14.31 1.52
C LEU A 53 2.59 -13.65 0.54
N THR A 54 1.32 -13.54 0.97
CA THR A 54 0.24 -12.87 0.23
C THR A 54 -0.65 -12.08 1.19
N GLY A 55 -1.46 -11.15 0.65
CA GLY A 55 -2.38 -10.33 1.44
C GLY A 55 -1.67 -9.22 2.21
N TRP A 56 -2.29 -8.79 3.30
CA TRP A 56 -1.75 -7.79 4.19
C TRP A 56 -0.58 -8.34 4.99
N GLN A 57 0.56 -7.66 4.93
CA GLN A 57 1.78 -8.04 5.65
C GLN A 57 2.38 -6.85 6.39
N THR A 58 2.80 -7.08 7.62
CA THR A 58 3.64 -6.15 8.37
C THR A 58 5.06 -6.70 8.39
N ILE A 59 5.96 -6.02 7.69
CA ILE A 59 7.35 -6.42 7.55
C ILE A 59 8.20 -5.30 8.13
N GLY A 60 8.89 -5.58 9.22
CA GLY A 60 9.48 -4.54 10.07
C GLY A 60 8.39 -3.60 10.60
N ASN A 61 8.58 -2.30 10.45
CA ASN A 61 7.62 -1.28 10.91
C ASN A 61 6.62 -0.85 9.82
N ASN A 62 6.66 -1.47 8.64
CA ASN A 62 5.87 -1.05 7.48
C ASN A 62 4.81 -2.08 7.12
N THR A 63 3.66 -1.60 6.68
CA THR A 63 2.57 -2.45 6.16
C THR A 63 2.60 -2.44 4.64
N TYR A 64 2.44 -3.62 4.06
CA TYR A 64 2.45 -3.91 2.62
C TYR A 64 1.21 -4.71 2.25
N TYR A 65 0.90 -4.73 0.96
CA TYR A 65 -0.09 -5.66 0.41
C TYR A 65 0.52 -6.43 -0.76
N LEU A 66 0.51 -7.76 -0.62
CA LEU A 66 0.99 -8.71 -1.61
C LEU A 66 -0.21 -9.38 -2.27
N GLN A 67 -0.21 -9.48 -3.59
CA GLN A 67 -1.38 -9.96 -4.35
C GLN A 67 -1.84 -11.34 -3.91
N VAL A 68 -3.14 -11.49 -3.60
CA VAL A 68 -3.70 -12.76 -3.12
C VAL A 68 -4.03 -13.71 -4.26
N GLY A 69 -4.59 -13.17 -5.34
CA GLY A 69 -5.02 -13.96 -6.51
C GLY A 69 -4.09 -13.81 -7.72
N GLY A 70 -4.40 -14.53 -8.78
CA GLY A 70 -3.62 -14.58 -10.01
C GLY A 70 -2.83 -15.88 -10.17
N GLY A 71 -2.40 -16.17 -11.39
CA GLY A 71 -1.56 -17.31 -11.71
C GLY A 71 -0.11 -17.15 -11.22
N THR A 72 0.74 -18.10 -11.60
CA THR A 72 2.18 -18.08 -11.32
C THR A 72 2.79 -16.75 -11.75
N GLY A 73 3.55 -16.11 -10.85
CA GLY A 73 4.19 -14.83 -11.11
C GLY A 73 3.27 -13.59 -10.98
N GLU A 74 1.97 -13.75 -10.67
CA GLU A 74 1.08 -12.63 -10.31
C GLU A 74 0.72 -12.67 -8.81
N ARG A 75 0.37 -13.85 -8.30
CA ARG A 75 0.16 -14.06 -6.87
C ARG A 75 1.42 -13.72 -6.09
N GLY A 76 1.30 -13.06 -4.96
CA GLY A 76 2.43 -12.63 -4.11
C GLY A 76 3.11 -11.33 -4.55
N LYS A 77 2.79 -10.79 -5.73
CA LYS A 77 3.38 -9.55 -6.23
C LYS A 77 3.05 -8.35 -5.32
N LEU A 78 4.07 -7.55 -5.01
CA LEU A 78 3.92 -6.32 -4.22
C LEU A 78 3.04 -5.29 -4.96
N TYR A 79 2.04 -4.74 -4.26
CA TYR A 79 1.28 -3.62 -4.76
C TYR A 79 1.98 -2.29 -4.55
N THR A 80 1.85 -1.41 -5.56
CA THR A 80 2.25 0.00 -5.50
C THR A 80 1.16 0.89 -6.10
N GLY A 81 1.08 2.14 -5.65
CA GLY A 81 0.08 3.11 -6.12
C GLY A 81 -1.30 2.94 -5.48
N TRP A 82 -2.31 3.46 -6.14
CA TRP A 82 -3.69 3.42 -5.67
C TRP A 82 -4.29 2.03 -5.71
N ARG A 83 -5.01 1.65 -4.65
CA ARG A 83 -5.69 0.37 -4.57
C ARG A 83 -7.04 0.48 -3.87
N ALA A 84 -8.10 0.08 -4.55
CA ALA A 84 -9.42 -0.10 -3.95
C ALA A 84 -9.59 -1.57 -3.50
N MET A 85 -9.98 -1.76 -2.24
CA MET A 85 -10.23 -3.07 -1.64
C MET A 85 -11.37 -2.95 -0.61
N ASN A 86 -12.40 -3.78 -0.73
CA ASN A 86 -13.53 -3.82 0.22
C ASN A 86 -14.15 -2.42 0.46
N ASN A 87 -14.45 -1.68 -0.62
CA ASN A 87 -14.99 -0.32 -0.62
C ASN A 87 -14.10 0.74 0.08
N LYS A 88 -12.84 0.43 0.36
CA LYS A 88 -11.84 1.35 0.91
C LYS A 88 -10.73 1.57 -0.10
N VAL A 89 -10.13 2.77 -0.08
CA VAL A 89 -9.03 3.12 -0.98
C VAL A 89 -7.76 3.32 -0.15
N TYR A 90 -6.67 2.77 -0.65
CA TYR A 90 -5.33 2.82 -0.07
C TYR A 90 -4.33 3.36 -1.09
N TYR A 91 -3.20 3.82 -0.61
CA TYR A 91 -2.06 4.13 -1.46
C TYR A 91 -0.79 3.46 -0.94
N PHE A 92 -0.10 2.77 -1.84
CA PHE A 92 1.18 2.13 -1.59
C PHE A 92 2.28 2.88 -2.34
N GLN A 93 3.37 3.19 -1.68
CA GLN A 93 4.45 3.99 -2.22
C GLN A 93 4.96 3.42 -3.56
N LYS A 94 4.99 4.25 -4.63
CA LYS A 94 5.45 3.84 -5.97
C LYS A 94 6.96 3.89 -6.12
N GLY A 95 7.58 4.93 -5.57
CA GLY A 95 9.03 5.15 -5.70
C GLY A 95 9.82 4.47 -4.60
N ASN A 96 11.11 4.28 -4.84
CA ASN A 96 12.03 3.63 -3.90
C ASN A 96 13.07 4.62 -3.33
N ALA A 97 12.76 5.93 -3.33
CA ALA A 97 13.71 6.96 -2.90
C ALA A 97 14.25 6.78 -1.47
N ASP A 98 13.46 6.12 -0.60
CA ASP A 98 13.81 5.83 0.80
C ASP A 98 13.88 4.31 1.10
N GLY A 99 13.99 3.46 0.07
CA GLY A 99 14.03 1.99 0.22
C GLY A 99 12.68 1.34 0.59
N ASN A 100 11.57 2.10 0.62
CA ASN A 100 10.27 1.66 1.13
C ASN A 100 9.20 1.50 0.04
N ILE A 101 9.58 1.10 -1.16
CA ILE A 101 8.61 0.80 -2.24
C ILE A 101 7.51 -0.14 -1.72
N GLY A 102 6.27 0.16 -2.04
CA GLY A 102 5.10 -0.64 -1.63
C GLY A 102 4.64 -0.40 -0.20
N ARG A 103 5.31 0.46 0.59
CA ARG A 103 4.85 0.83 1.93
C ARG A 103 3.48 1.52 1.86
N MET A 104 2.53 1.06 2.67
CA MET A 104 1.22 1.69 2.79
C MET A 104 1.34 3.08 3.42
N TYR A 105 0.67 4.07 2.84
CA TYR A 105 0.61 5.42 3.38
C TYR A 105 -0.37 5.53 4.56
N THR A 106 0.02 6.32 5.55
CA THR A 106 -0.81 6.75 6.69
C THR A 106 -0.56 8.23 6.97
N GLY A 107 -1.53 8.91 7.58
CA GLY A 107 -1.45 10.34 7.88
C GLY A 107 -1.53 11.20 6.62
N TRP A 108 -1.05 12.44 6.74
CA TRP A 108 -1.02 13.39 5.64
C TRP A 108 -0.03 12.98 4.55
N ARG A 109 -0.46 13.07 3.28
CA ARG A 109 0.39 12.77 2.11
C ARG A 109 0.05 13.68 0.94
N THR A 110 1.07 14.17 0.27
CA THR A 110 0.95 14.83 -1.03
C THR A 110 1.30 13.81 -2.12
N ILE A 111 0.39 13.63 -3.07
CA ILE A 111 0.54 12.71 -4.19
C ILE A 111 0.13 13.47 -5.45
N ASN A 112 1.06 13.68 -6.39
CA ASN A 112 0.84 14.48 -7.61
C ASN A 112 0.21 15.85 -7.28
N ASP A 113 0.83 16.62 -6.38
CA ASP A 113 0.43 17.96 -5.92
C ASP A 113 -0.96 18.05 -5.25
N LYS A 114 -1.60 16.91 -4.99
CA LYS A 114 -2.88 16.80 -4.28
C LYS A 114 -2.66 16.26 -2.87
N VAL A 115 -3.32 16.88 -1.89
CA VAL A 115 -3.19 16.50 -0.46
C VAL A 115 -4.28 15.52 -0.07
N TYR A 116 -3.89 14.45 0.61
CA TYR A 116 -4.76 13.37 1.09
C TYR A 116 -4.48 13.08 2.56
N TYR A 117 -5.43 12.45 3.22
CA TYR A 117 -5.22 11.88 4.53
C TYR A 117 -5.61 10.41 4.56
N PHE A 118 -4.71 9.58 5.09
CA PHE A 118 -4.90 8.16 5.26
C PHE A 118 -4.97 7.82 6.75
N GLN A 119 -5.95 7.05 7.16
CA GLN A 119 -6.19 6.73 8.57
C GLN A 119 -4.94 6.16 9.25
N MET A 120 -4.56 6.75 10.40
CA MET A 120 -3.32 6.35 11.10
C MET A 120 -3.51 5.14 11.99
N GLY A 121 -4.66 5.00 12.61
CA GLY A 121 -4.99 3.92 13.54
C GLY A 121 -6.06 2.98 13.02
N GLY A 122 -6.40 1.97 13.82
CA GLY A 122 -7.38 0.94 13.52
C GLY A 122 -6.76 -0.40 13.19
N GLY A 123 -7.58 -1.46 13.24
CA GLY A 123 -7.18 -2.82 12.91
C GLY A 123 -6.90 -3.03 11.42
N ALA A 124 -6.64 -4.29 11.06
CA ALA A 124 -6.41 -4.70 9.67
C ALA A 124 -7.53 -4.20 8.75
N GLY A 125 -7.16 -3.49 7.67
CA GLY A 125 -8.10 -2.94 6.70
C GLY A 125 -8.79 -1.63 7.12
N GLU A 126 -8.53 -1.06 8.31
CA GLU A 126 -8.93 0.31 8.66
C GLU A 126 -7.75 1.27 8.57
N ARG A 127 -6.60 0.90 9.13
CA ARG A 127 -5.37 1.66 8.98
C ARG A 127 -5.00 1.83 7.51
N GLY A 128 -4.62 3.03 7.11
CA GLY A 128 -4.27 3.37 5.73
C GLY A 128 -5.47 3.65 4.81
N LYS A 129 -6.70 3.55 5.30
CA LYS A 129 -7.90 3.93 4.54
C LYS A 129 -7.88 5.42 4.24
N MET A 130 -8.06 5.79 2.97
CA MET A 130 -8.17 7.17 2.51
C MET A 130 -9.47 7.81 3.04
N TYR A 131 -9.38 9.04 3.55
CA TYR A 131 -10.56 9.79 4.00
C TYR A 131 -11.30 10.42 2.82
N THR A 132 -12.65 10.47 2.96
CA THR A 132 -13.56 11.20 2.08
C THR A 132 -14.66 11.84 2.94
N GLY A 133 -15.19 12.99 2.51
CA GLY A 133 -16.18 13.75 3.26
C GLY A 133 -15.56 14.58 4.38
N TRP A 134 -16.36 14.94 5.37
CA TRP A 134 -15.94 15.73 6.51
C TRP A 134 -15.20 14.90 7.56
N HIS A 135 -14.03 15.36 7.98
CA HIS A 135 -13.25 14.76 9.06
C HIS A 135 -12.59 15.82 9.94
N THR A 136 -12.72 15.64 11.26
CA THR A 136 -12.00 16.45 12.24
C THR A 136 -10.69 15.76 12.59
N LEU A 137 -9.57 16.41 12.32
CA LEU A 137 -8.22 15.95 12.58
C LEU A 137 -7.55 16.93 13.55
N GLY A 138 -7.34 16.50 14.77
CA GLY A 138 -6.92 17.40 15.85
C GLY A 138 -7.98 18.47 16.13
N LYS A 139 -7.60 19.74 16.03
CA LYS A 139 -8.52 20.89 16.27
C LYS A 139 -9.22 21.38 14.99
N ASN A 140 -8.89 20.84 13.83
CA ASN A 140 -9.35 21.34 12.53
C ASN A 140 -10.27 20.35 11.84
N THR A 141 -11.30 20.85 11.18
CA THR A 141 -12.20 20.06 10.34
C THR A 141 -11.87 20.30 8.88
N HIS A 142 -11.68 19.21 8.15
CA HIS A 142 -11.30 19.19 6.74
C HIS A 142 -12.39 18.52 5.91
N TYR A 143 -12.49 18.91 4.64
CA TYR A 143 -13.31 18.19 3.67
C TYR A 143 -12.45 17.54 2.62
N PHE A 144 -12.63 16.23 2.43
CA PHE A 144 -12.00 15.42 1.40
C PHE A 144 -13.02 15.05 0.34
N GLN A 145 -12.71 15.20 -0.93
CA GLN A 145 -13.66 14.97 -2.02
C GLN A 145 -14.24 13.55 -1.98
N ILE A 146 -15.57 13.42 -2.05
CA ILE A 146 -16.27 12.13 -2.00
C ILE A 146 -16.24 11.44 -3.36
N GLY A 147 -16.36 12.22 -4.43
CA GLY A 147 -16.34 11.74 -5.82
C GLY A 147 -15.32 12.52 -6.64
N GLY A 148 -15.29 12.25 -7.92
CA GLY A 148 -14.41 12.87 -8.90
C GLY A 148 -13.69 11.83 -9.73
N GLU A 149 -13.33 12.22 -10.95
CA GLU A 149 -12.54 11.40 -11.88
C GLU A 149 -11.04 11.54 -11.56
N ASN A 150 -10.25 10.55 -11.97
CA ASN A 150 -8.79 10.63 -12.09
C ASN A 150 -8.02 11.14 -10.85
N GLY A 151 -8.34 10.61 -9.66
CA GLY A 151 -7.56 10.92 -8.45
C GLY A 151 -8.01 12.19 -7.71
N GLU A 152 -9.22 12.68 -7.96
CA GLU A 152 -9.82 13.76 -7.16
C GLU A 152 -10.50 13.24 -5.89
N LYS A 153 -11.05 12.01 -5.94
CA LYS A 153 -11.63 11.38 -4.75
C LYS A 153 -10.60 11.32 -3.62
N GLY A 154 -10.99 11.79 -2.44
CA GLY A 154 -10.12 11.85 -1.26
C GLY A 154 -9.15 13.03 -1.25
N GLN A 155 -9.08 13.84 -2.32
CA GLN A 155 -8.29 15.07 -2.32
C GLN A 155 -8.87 16.05 -1.28
N MET A 156 -8.01 16.63 -0.45
CA MET A 156 -8.41 17.70 0.47
C MET A 156 -8.86 18.92 -0.33
N TYR A 157 -10.04 19.42 0.00
CA TYR A 157 -10.61 20.58 -0.67
C TYR A 157 -10.14 21.89 -0.02
N THR A 158 -9.85 22.89 -0.86
CA THR A 158 -9.56 24.26 -0.42
C THR A 158 -10.36 25.27 -1.26
N GLY A 159 -10.73 26.39 -0.66
CA GLY A 159 -11.54 27.43 -1.31
C GLY A 159 -13.02 27.34 -0.99
N TRP A 160 -13.86 28.02 -1.78
CA TRP A 160 -15.30 28.06 -1.61
C TRP A 160 -15.97 26.77 -2.07
N ARG A 161 -16.91 26.26 -1.29
CA ARG A 161 -17.71 25.09 -1.64
C ARG A 161 -19.13 25.19 -1.11
N THR A 162 -20.09 24.92 -1.99
CA THR A 162 -21.50 24.78 -1.59
C THR A 162 -21.84 23.29 -1.42
N MET A 163 -22.37 22.93 -0.25
CA MET A 163 -22.80 21.56 0.07
C MET A 163 -24.09 21.63 0.89
N ASN A 164 -25.10 20.86 0.49
CA ASN A 164 -26.41 20.81 1.17
C ASN A 164 -26.98 22.22 1.42
N ASN A 165 -26.99 23.07 0.39
CA ASN A 165 -27.43 24.47 0.43
C ASN A 165 -26.70 25.38 1.44
N LYS A 166 -25.52 24.96 1.92
CA LYS A 166 -24.64 25.75 2.79
C LYS A 166 -23.33 26.04 2.07
N VAL A 167 -22.82 27.25 2.25
CA VAL A 167 -21.56 27.68 1.67
C VAL A 167 -20.46 27.60 2.72
N TYR A 168 -19.35 26.96 2.37
CA TYR A 168 -18.17 26.81 3.21
C TYR A 168 -16.96 27.40 2.51
N TYR A 169 -16.03 27.89 3.30
CA TYR A 169 -14.69 28.23 2.82
C TYR A 169 -13.66 27.36 3.53
N CYS A 170 -12.98 26.50 2.78
CA CYS A 170 -11.90 25.66 3.27
C CYS A 170 -10.58 26.39 3.05
N GLN A 171 -9.94 26.82 4.11
CA GLN A 171 -8.72 27.62 4.03
C GLN A 171 -7.57 26.82 3.43
N LYS A 172 -6.79 27.46 2.55
CA LYS A 172 -5.55 26.91 2.02
C LYS A 172 -4.48 26.98 3.12
N GLY A 173 -3.93 25.82 3.52
CA GLY A 173 -2.86 25.76 4.54
C GLY A 173 -1.52 26.31 4.03
N ASN A 174 -0.66 26.64 4.98
CA ASN A 174 0.74 26.97 4.70
C ASN A 174 1.51 25.66 4.53
N GLY A 175 1.81 25.19 3.37
CA GLY A 175 2.65 24.06 2.97
C GLY A 175 3.03 22.92 3.95
N ASP A 176 2.79 23.10 5.23
CA ASP A 176 3.06 22.16 6.33
C ASP A 176 1.84 21.28 6.73
N GLY A 177 0.74 21.37 6.00
CA GLY A 177 -0.50 20.63 6.29
C GLY A 177 -1.35 21.26 7.42
N ASN A 178 -0.91 22.36 8.01
CA ASN A 178 -1.67 23.09 9.00
C ASN A 178 -2.68 24.04 8.33
N ILE A 179 -3.96 23.69 8.43
CA ILE A 179 -5.07 24.51 7.94
C ILE A 179 -5.64 25.29 9.13
N TYR A 180 -5.52 26.60 9.06
CA TYR A 180 -6.06 27.48 10.10
C TYR A 180 -7.57 27.69 9.91
N LYS A 181 -8.34 27.46 11.00
CA LYS A 181 -9.69 27.97 11.12
C LYS A 181 -9.63 29.49 11.37
N ARG A 182 -10.47 30.24 10.71
CA ARG A 182 -11.14 31.39 11.32
C ARG A 182 -12.56 31.03 11.72
#